data_eaa46c5c91ee9ea0da037f94d4c2627b
#
_entry.id   eaa46c5c91ee9ea0da037f94d4c2627b
#
_cell.length_a   1.000
_cell.length_b   1.000
_cell.length_c   1.000
_cell.angle_alpha   90.00
_cell.angle_beta   90.00
_cell.angle_gamma   90.00
#
_symmetry.space_group_name_H-M   'P 1'
#
loop_
_entity.id
_entity.type
_entity.pdbx_description
1 polymer ?
#
loop_
_entity_poly.entity_id
_entity_poly.type
_entity_poly.pdbx_seq_one_letter_code
_entity_poly.pdbx_strand_id
1 'polypeptide(L)'
;RYGSSAASDVYKRQIIKLLMKSKEAVLLVNLGSPKKLDKKSVREYLDVFLSDDYVVDIPKFLQQLILKLFILPFRPKQTLHAYEQIWTNAGSPLIISTLNIKNKLIKKTGWHVEIAMRYEDPSIELALNNLKLNGFNKIYVVPLYPHNAMATTITTKVEVERLANEVFPDAELNFIKPFYKNEKYIKAISKGVREYLLEHNFDKLIFSY
;
A
#
# COMPACT_ATOMS: atom_id res chain seq x y z
N ARG A 1 -33.37 -36.23 23.38
CA ARG A 1 -31.94 -35.98 23.69
C ARG A 1 -31.17 -35.68 22.41
N TYR A 2 -31.32 -34.47 21.86
CA TYR A 2 -30.47 -33.93 20.82
C TYR A 2 -30.31 -32.43 21.07
N GLY A 3 -29.41 -32.08 22.00
CA GLY A 3 -29.13 -30.68 22.33
C GLY A 3 -27.68 -30.39 22.71
N SER A 4 -26.80 -31.40 22.54
CA SER A 4 -25.43 -31.33 23.11
C SER A 4 -24.30 -31.00 22.09
N SER A 5 -24.53 -31.23 20.81
CA SER A 5 -23.46 -31.10 19.78
C SER A 5 -23.19 -29.62 19.38
N ALA A 6 -24.24 -28.88 19.05
CA ALA A 6 -24.08 -27.49 18.58
C ALA A 6 -23.57 -26.53 19.68
N ALA A 7 -24.03 -26.68 20.92
CA ALA A 7 -23.56 -25.89 22.06
C ALA A 7 -22.07 -26.22 22.38
N SER A 8 -21.66 -27.50 22.26
CA SER A 8 -20.26 -27.92 22.41
C SER A 8 -19.37 -27.36 21.33
N ASP A 9 -19.83 -27.27 20.09
CA ASP A 9 -19.06 -26.71 18.99
C ASP A 9 -18.89 -25.19 19.06
N VAL A 10 -19.94 -24.49 19.52
CA VAL A 10 -19.86 -23.04 19.79
C VAL A 10 -18.89 -22.77 20.94
N TYR A 11 -18.95 -23.56 22.01
CA TYR A 11 -18.05 -23.42 23.16
C TYR A 11 -16.61 -23.77 22.82
N LYS A 12 -16.37 -24.82 22.03
CA LYS A 12 -15.04 -25.16 21.51
C LYS A 12 -14.46 -24.05 20.61
N ARG A 13 -15.27 -23.47 19.72
CA ARG A 13 -14.84 -22.34 18.90
C ARG A 13 -14.52 -21.09 19.73
N GLN A 14 -15.29 -20.82 20.77
CA GLN A 14 -15.02 -19.72 21.70
C GLN A 14 -13.74 -19.95 22.51
N ILE A 15 -13.50 -21.16 23.00
CA ILE A 15 -12.28 -21.53 23.76
C ILE A 15 -11.06 -21.48 22.82
N ILE A 16 -11.16 -21.99 21.59
CA ILE A 16 -10.10 -21.91 20.59
C ILE A 16 -9.79 -20.44 20.28
N LYS A 17 -10.80 -19.59 20.14
CA LYS A 17 -10.64 -18.15 19.92
C LYS A 17 -10.01 -17.43 21.14
N LEU A 18 -10.28 -17.89 22.36
CA LEU A 18 -9.65 -17.36 23.59
C LEU A 18 -8.22 -17.83 23.78
N LEU A 19 -7.90 -19.04 23.34
CA LEU A 19 -6.54 -19.63 23.40
C LEU A 19 -5.64 -19.18 22.26
N MET A 20 -6.22 -18.72 21.16
CA MET A 20 -5.47 -18.05 20.08
C MET A 20 -5.16 -16.62 20.50
N LYS A 21 -4.08 -16.42 21.25
CA LYS A 21 -3.48 -15.12 21.47
C LYS A 21 -3.39 -14.42 20.12
N SER A 22 -4.03 -13.25 19.97
CA SER A 22 -4.04 -12.52 18.71
C SER A 22 -2.60 -12.30 18.25
N LYS A 23 -2.27 -12.85 17.09
CA LYS A 23 -0.94 -12.71 16.51
C LYS A 23 -0.96 -11.47 15.63
N GLU A 24 -0.17 -10.48 16.03
CA GLU A 24 -0.16 -9.16 15.42
C GLU A 24 0.89 -9.03 14.31
N ALA A 25 0.54 -8.34 13.24
CA ALA A 25 1.44 -8.00 12.14
C ALA A 25 1.21 -6.60 11.60
N VAL A 26 2.18 -6.07 10.88
CA VAL A 26 2.09 -4.81 10.15
C VAL A 26 2.01 -5.09 8.66
N LEU A 27 1.06 -4.45 7.98
CA LEU A 27 0.95 -4.40 6.54
C LEU A 27 1.27 -2.98 6.06
N LEU A 28 2.45 -2.79 5.47
CA LEU A 28 2.83 -1.54 4.82
C LEU A 28 2.25 -1.51 3.41
N VAL A 29 1.46 -0.51 3.07
CA VAL A 29 0.87 -0.37 1.73
C VAL A 29 1.38 0.89 1.06
N ASN A 30 1.88 0.73 -0.17
CA ASN A 30 2.30 1.85 -1.02
C ASN A 30 1.56 1.79 -2.37
N LEU A 31 1.74 2.82 -3.20
CA LEU A 31 1.04 2.96 -4.47
C LEU A 31 1.40 1.85 -5.46
N GLY A 32 2.68 1.53 -5.54
CA GLY A 32 3.25 0.67 -6.55
C GLY A 32 3.95 1.46 -7.65
N SER A 33 4.55 0.73 -8.55
CA SER A 33 5.21 1.26 -9.75
C SER A 33 5.21 0.19 -10.84
N PRO A 34 5.44 0.52 -12.11
CA PRO A 34 5.54 -0.49 -13.17
C PRO A 34 6.46 -1.64 -12.79
N LYS A 35 6.10 -2.85 -13.16
CA LYS A 35 6.83 -4.08 -12.81
C LYS A 35 8.24 -4.10 -13.41
N LYS A 36 8.39 -3.54 -14.61
CA LYS A 36 9.65 -3.42 -15.36
C LYS A 36 9.75 -2.06 -16.01
N LEU A 37 10.98 -1.65 -16.32
CA LEU A 37 11.26 -0.44 -17.09
C LEU A 37 11.05 -0.72 -18.59
N ASP A 38 9.80 -0.95 -18.99
CA ASP A 38 9.41 -1.13 -20.37
C ASP A 38 8.01 -0.54 -20.64
N LYS A 39 7.73 -0.25 -21.92
CA LYS A 39 6.48 0.39 -22.35
C LYS A 39 5.23 -0.44 -21.98
N LYS A 40 5.34 -1.77 -22.00
CA LYS A 40 4.23 -2.67 -21.69
C LYS A 40 3.87 -2.59 -20.21
N SER A 41 4.85 -2.75 -19.34
CA SER A 41 4.66 -2.66 -17.88
C SER A 41 4.16 -1.27 -17.45
N VAL A 42 4.67 -0.20 -18.05
CA VAL A 42 4.17 1.17 -17.81
C VAL A 42 2.73 1.32 -18.27
N ARG A 43 2.36 0.76 -19.42
CA ARG A 43 0.99 0.79 -19.92
C ARG A 43 0.03 0.03 -18.99
N GLU A 44 0.41 -1.16 -18.56
CA GLU A 44 -0.39 -1.99 -17.64
C GLU A 44 -0.61 -1.28 -16.30
N TYR A 45 0.45 -0.70 -15.74
CA TYR A 45 0.37 0.10 -14.53
C TYR A 45 -0.56 1.30 -14.67
N LEU A 46 -0.43 2.08 -15.75
CA LEU A 46 -1.29 3.23 -16.03
C LEU A 46 -2.75 2.83 -16.24
N ASP A 47 -3.00 1.69 -16.86
CA ASP A 47 -4.36 1.19 -17.07
C ASP A 47 -5.06 0.91 -15.74
N VAL A 48 -4.41 0.17 -14.84
CA VAL A 48 -4.96 -0.14 -13.53
C VAL A 48 -5.10 1.12 -12.67
N PHE A 49 -4.07 1.97 -12.62
CA PHE A 49 -4.05 3.19 -11.81
C PHE A 49 -5.11 4.20 -12.22
N LEU A 50 -5.23 4.49 -13.53
CA LEU A 50 -6.18 5.46 -14.05
C LEU A 50 -7.61 4.91 -14.24
N SER A 51 -7.80 3.60 -14.05
CA SER A 51 -9.12 2.97 -13.98
C SER A 51 -9.74 3.03 -12.60
N ASP A 52 -9.01 3.48 -11.58
CA ASP A 52 -9.54 3.63 -10.21
C ASP A 52 -10.41 4.90 -10.12
N ASP A 53 -11.63 4.74 -9.64
CA ASP A 53 -12.61 5.84 -9.52
C ASP A 53 -12.18 6.86 -8.43
N TYR A 54 -11.36 6.45 -7.47
CA TYR A 54 -10.75 7.35 -6.48
C TYR A 54 -9.59 8.19 -7.05
N VAL A 55 -9.06 7.81 -8.21
CA VAL A 55 -8.00 8.55 -8.91
C VAL A 55 -8.60 9.47 -9.98
N VAL A 56 -9.57 8.97 -10.73
CA VAL A 56 -10.23 9.71 -11.82
C VAL A 56 -11.74 9.64 -11.59
N ASP A 57 -12.27 10.68 -10.95
CA ASP A 57 -13.69 10.80 -10.58
C ASP A 57 -14.54 11.33 -11.74
N ILE A 58 -14.80 10.47 -12.72
CA ILE A 58 -15.70 10.72 -13.83
C ILE A 58 -16.52 9.45 -14.12
N PRO A 59 -17.66 9.54 -14.87
CA PRO A 59 -18.46 8.36 -15.21
C PRO A 59 -17.61 7.26 -15.86
N LYS A 60 -17.73 6.03 -15.39
CA LYS A 60 -16.88 4.87 -15.74
C LYS A 60 -16.73 4.67 -17.25
N PHE A 61 -17.83 4.83 -18.00
CA PHE A 61 -17.79 4.72 -19.46
C PHE A 61 -16.86 5.76 -20.08
N LEU A 62 -16.96 7.02 -19.64
CA LEU A 62 -16.14 8.11 -20.16
C LEU A 62 -14.67 7.94 -19.76
N GLN A 63 -14.42 7.52 -18.50
CA GLN A 63 -13.07 7.18 -18.00
C GLN A 63 -12.42 6.13 -18.90
N GLN A 64 -13.09 5.01 -19.18
CA GLN A 64 -12.57 3.94 -20.02
C GLN A 64 -12.37 4.36 -21.47
N LEU A 65 -13.26 5.19 -22.00
CA LEU A 65 -13.13 5.73 -23.36
C LEU A 65 -11.88 6.60 -23.50
N ILE A 66 -11.73 7.57 -22.60
CA ILE A 66 -10.57 8.48 -22.56
C ILE A 66 -9.28 7.69 -22.34
N LEU A 67 -9.27 6.78 -21.38
CA LEU A 67 -8.12 5.98 -21.04
C LEU A 67 -7.62 5.16 -22.23
N LYS A 68 -8.52 4.41 -22.88
CA LYS A 68 -8.15 3.48 -23.96
C LYS A 68 -7.82 4.16 -25.27
N LEU A 69 -8.53 5.25 -25.61
CA LEU A 69 -8.36 5.92 -26.91
C LEU A 69 -7.31 7.04 -26.88
N PHE A 70 -7.13 7.73 -25.75
CA PHE A 70 -6.29 8.93 -25.70
C PHE A 70 -5.09 8.77 -24.77
N ILE A 71 -5.21 8.07 -23.64
CA ILE A 71 -4.12 7.99 -22.68
C ILE A 71 -3.18 6.83 -23.01
N LEU A 72 -3.68 5.60 -23.03
CA LEU A 72 -2.86 4.40 -23.18
C LEU A 72 -2.11 4.27 -24.52
N PRO A 73 -2.56 4.86 -25.64
CA PRO A 73 -1.78 4.86 -26.87
C PRO A 73 -0.53 5.75 -26.80
N PHE A 74 -0.58 6.90 -26.10
CA PHE A 74 0.44 7.95 -26.16
C PHE A 74 1.25 8.12 -24.87
N ARG A 75 0.59 8.16 -23.70
CA ARG A 75 1.20 8.41 -22.40
C ARG A 75 2.29 7.42 -21.98
N PRO A 76 2.21 6.10 -22.26
CA PRO A 76 3.21 5.14 -21.78
C PRO A 76 4.64 5.44 -22.21
N LYS A 77 4.85 6.01 -23.40
CA LYS A 77 6.18 6.38 -23.88
C LYS A 77 6.79 7.54 -23.08
N GLN A 78 6.00 8.57 -22.81
CA GLN A 78 6.44 9.73 -22.00
C GLN A 78 6.69 9.33 -20.55
N THR A 79 5.78 8.53 -19.99
CA THR A 79 5.89 8.03 -18.62
C THR A 79 7.08 7.10 -18.46
N LEU A 80 7.37 6.24 -19.44
CA LEU A 80 8.58 5.41 -19.45
C LEU A 80 9.84 6.26 -19.38
N HIS A 81 9.92 7.30 -20.20
CA HIS A 81 11.08 8.21 -20.18
C HIS A 81 11.26 8.90 -18.81
N ALA A 82 10.19 9.26 -18.14
CA ALA A 82 10.27 9.79 -16.77
C ALA A 82 10.75 8.73 -15.76
N TYR A 83 10.31 7.48 -15.89
CA TYR A 83 10.80 6.38 -15.05
C TYR A 83 12.28 6.06 -15.32
N GLU A 84 12.77 6.16 -16.56
CA GLU A 84 14.18 5.95 -16.91
C GLU A 84 15.11 6.87 -16.11
N GLN A 85 14.68 8.10 -15.81
CA GLN A 85 15.48 9.07 -15.05
C GLN A 85 15.66 8.73 -13.58
N ILE A 86 14.76 7.95 -13.00
CA ILE A 86 14.76 7.61 -11.56
C ILE A 86 15.02 6.13 -11.31
N TRP A 87 14.91 5.28 -12.33
CA TRP A 87 15.05 3.85 -12.18
C TRP A 87 16.48 3.47 -11.84
N THR A 88 16.64 2.55 -10.90
CA THR A 88 17.95 2.08 -10.48
C THR A 88 18.24 0.67 -11.02
N ASN A 89 19.51 0.24 -10.93
CA ASN A 89 19.91 -1.13 -11.29
C ASN A 89 19.17 -2.19 -10.42
N ALA A 90 18.71 -1.81 -9.23
CA ALA A 90 17.95 -2.66 -8.32
C ALA A 90 16.43 -2.59 -8.56
N GLY A 91 15.97 -1.74 -9.49
CA GLY A 91 14.55 -1.56 -9.82
C GLY A 91 13.96 -0.21 -9.39
N SER A 92 12.66 -0.19 -9.18
CA SER A 92 11.91 1.01 -8.78
C SER A 92 12.34 1.52 -7.41
N PRO A 93 12.69 2.82 -7.29
CA PRO A 93 13.05 3.43 -6.01
C PRO A 93 11.93 3.33 -4.97
N LEU A 94 10.66 3.38 -5.39
CA LEU A 94 9.51 3.25 -4.49
C LEU A 94 9.47 1.86 -3.84
N ILE A 95 9.65 0.81 -4.62
CA ILE A 95 9.67 -0.57 -4.11
C ILE A 95 10.87 -0.78 -3.18
N ILE A 96 12.07 -0.33 -3.60
CA ILE A 96 13.30 -0.43 -2.80
C ILE A 96 13.16 0.30 -1.47
N SER A 97 12.62 1.52 -1.49
CA SER A 97 12.39 2.30 -0.27
C SER A 97 11.39 1.61 0.67
N THR A 98 10.32 1.04 0.11
CA THR A 98 9.32 0.29 0.89
C THR A 98 9.93 -0.96 1.54
N LEU A 99 10.76 -1.72 0.80
CA LEU A 99 11.50 -2.85 1.33
C LEU A 99 12.49 -2.44 2.43
N ASN A 100 13.18 -1.32 2.26
CA ASN A 100 14.08 -0.77 3.26
C ASN A 100 13.34 -0.37 4.55
N ILE A 101 12.14 0.20 4.43
CA ILE A 101 11.28 0.52 5.58
C ILE A 101 10.87 -0.78 6.28
N LYS A 102 10.40 -1.80 5.55
CA LYS A 102 10.08 -3.14 6.08
C LYS A 102 11.25 -3.67 6.92
N ASN A 103 12.44 -3.75 6.32
CA ASN A 103 13.62 -4.33 6.96
C ASN A 103 14.06 -3.56 8.21
N LYS A 104 14.05 -2.23 8.15
CA LYS A 104 14.38 -1.38 9.31
C LYS A 104 13.34 -1.55 10.42
N LEU A 105 12.06 -1.68 10.09
CA LEU A 105 11.00 -1.86 11.07
C LEU A 105 11.12 -3.21 11.76
N ILE A 106 11.31 -4.29 11.02
CA ILE A 106 11.56 -5.64 11.55
C ILE A 106 12.77 -5.60 12.52
N LYS A 107 13.91 -5.05 12.07
CA LYS A 107 15.12 -4.95 12.87
C LYS A 107 14.92 -4.18 14.18
N LYS A 108 14.09 -3.12 14.13
CA LYS A 108 13.87 -2.24 15.29
C LYS A 108 12.87 -2.79 16.29
N THR A 109 11.85 -3.51 15.82
CA THR A 109 10.68 -3.88 16.64
C THR A 109 10.53 -5.38 16.87
N GLY A 110 11.12 -6.20 16.02
CA GLY A 110 10.87 -7.66 15.97
C GLY A 110 9.49 -8.06 15.45
N TRP A 111 8.69 -7.10 14.97
CA TRP A 111 7.35 -7.38 14.46
C TRP A 111 7.41 -8.06 13.10
N HIS A 112 6.40 -8.88 12.83
CA HIS A 112 6.19 -9.37 11.46
C HIS A 112 5.65 -8.23 10.60
N VAL A 113 6.29 -8.00 9.46
CA VAL A 113 5.93 -6.91 8.54
C VAL A 113 5.81 -7.45 7.14
N GLU A 114 4.65 -7.27 6.53
CA GLU A 114 4.43 -7.48 5.11
C GLU A 114 4.34 -6.16 4.35
N ILE A 115 4.62 -6.20 3.05
CA ILE A 115 4.41 -5.06 2.16
C ILE A 115 3.39 -5.42 1.09
N ALA A 116 2.65 -4.43 0.64
CA ALA A 116 1.75 -4.55 -0.50
C ALA A 116 1.75 -3.28 -1.34
N MET A 117 1.40 -3.43 -2.61
CA MET A 117 1.20 -2.33 -3.55
C MET A 117 -0.28 -2.25 -3.93
N ARG A 118 -0.78 -1.01 -4.05
CA ARG A 118 -2.19 -0.78 -4.42
C ARG A 118 -2.48 -1.20 -5.87
N TYR A 119 -1.52 -1.00 -6.77
CA TYR A 119 -1.74 -1.18 -8.21
C TYR A 119 -0.76 -2.13 -8.89
N GLU A 120 0.10 -2.84 -8.13
CA GLU A 120 1.09 -3.76 -8.68
C GLU A 120 1.54 -4.79 -7.62
N ASP A 121 2.49 -5.62 -7.94
CA ASP A 121 3.09 -6.61 -7.04
C ASP A 121 4.09 -5.99 -6.04
N PRO A 122 4.17 -6.58 -4.81
CA PRO A 122 3.31 -7.62 -4.28
C PRO A 122 1.90 -7.09 -4.00
N SER A 123 0.87 -7.79 -4.44
CA SER A 123 -0.51 -7.34 -4.29
C SER A 123 -1.00 -7.37 -2.84
N ILE A 124 -2.02 -6.56 -2.54
CA ILE A 124 -2.69 -6.58 -1.22
C ILE A 124 -3.25 -7.97 -0.91
N GLU A 125 -3.84 -8.62 -1.90
CA GLU A 125 -4.39 -9.98 -1.77
C GLU A 125 -3.32 -10.99 -1.37
N LEU A 126 -2.17 -10.97 -2.06
CA LEU A 126 -1.04 -11.85 -1.74
C LEU A 126 -0.54 -11.63 -0.32
N ALA A 127 -0.41 -10.38 0.10
CA ALA A 127 0.05 -10.05 1.45
C ALA A 127 -0.95 -10.51 2.54
N LEU A 128 -2.25 -10.33 2.32
CA LEU A 128 -3.30 -10.81 3.23
C LEU A 128 -3.32 -12.34 3.33
N ASN A 129 -3.18 -13.04 2.21
CA ASN A 129 -3.08 -14.50 2.20
C ASN A 129 -1.83 -14.98 2.96
N ASN A 130 -0.68 -14.34 2.78
CA ASN A 130 0.53 -14.66 3.54
C ASN A 130 0.34 -14.46 5.04
N LEU A 131 -0.28 -13.36 5.46
CA LEU A 131 -0.58 -13.11 6.87
C LEU A 131 -1.52 -14.16 7.46
N LYS A 132 -2.58 -14.53 6.73
CA LYS A 132 -3.52 -15.58 7.11
C LYS A 132 -2.83 -16.94 7.27
N LEU A 133 -2.04 -17.36 6.29
CA LEU A 133 -1.30 -18.62 6.31
C LEU A 133 -0.31 -18.71 7.48
N ASN A 134 0.28 -17.58 7.88
CA ASN A 134 1.19 -17.49 9.03
C ASN A 134 0.46 -17.31 10.38
N GLY A 135 -0.88 -17.34 10.38
CA GLY A 135 -1.71 -17.27 11.57
C GLY A 135 -1.81 -15.89 12.23
N PHE A 136 -1.47 -14.82 11.51
CA PHE A 136 -1.68 -13.45 11.96
C PHE A 136 -3.15 -13.06 11.73
N ASN A 137 -3.82 -12.55 12.74
CA ASN A 137 -5.24 -12.19 12.67
C ASN A 137 -5.53 -10.76 13.10
N LYS A 138 -4.55 -10.04 13.64
CA LYS A 138 -4.64 -8.61 13.93
C LYS A 138 -3.61 -7.86 13.12
N ILE A 139 -4.07 -7.05 12.17
CA ILE A 139 -3.25 -6.43 11.15
C ILE A 139 -3.29 -4.92 11.32
N TYR A 140 -2.13 -4.30 11.56
CA TYR A 140 -1.97 -2.86 11.51
C TYR A 140 -1.63 -2.44 10.09
N VAL A 141 -2.62 -1.88 9.40
CA VAL A 141 -2.45 -1.39 8.03
C VAL A 141 -1.87 0.02 8.07
N VAL A 142 -0.72 0.19 7.45
CA VAL A 142 0.02 1.47 7.39
C VAL A 142 0.14 1.91 5.94
N PRO A 143 -0.79 2.74 5.44
CA PRO A 143 -0.60 3.40 4.16
C PRO A 143 0.61 4.34 4.25
N LEU A 144 1.58 4.18 3.34
CA LEU A 144 2.83 4.96 3.37
C LEU A 144 2.65 6.35 2.74
N TYR A 145 1.47 6.93 2.92
CA TYR A 145 1.13 8.28 2.50
C TYR A 145 0.94 9.18 3.73
N PRO A 146 1.71 10.26 3.86
CA PRO A 146 1.59 11.12 5.03
C PRO A 146 0.26 11.87 5.08
N HIS A 147 -0.33 12.21 3.93
CA HIS A 147 -1.56 13.00 3.79
C HIS A 147 -2.78 12.12 3.49
N ASN A 148 -3.97 12.63 3.81
CA ASN A 148 -5.23 11.99 3.48
C ASN A 148 -5.72 12.49 2.12
N ALA A 149 -5.71 11.62 1.11
CA ALA A 149 -6.21 11.91 -0.23
C ALA A 149 -7.02 10.73 -0.78
N MET A 150 -7.99 11.03 -1.65
CA MET A 150 -8.84 10.02 -2.30
C MET A 150 -7.99 9.03 -3.09
N ALA A 151 -7.10 9.55 -3.93
CA ALA A 151 -6.24 8.76 -4.84
C ALA A 151 -5.12 7.96 -4.14
N THR A 152 -4.99 8.03 -2.82
CA THR A 152 -3.96 7.31 -2.06
C THR A 152 -4.53 6.61 -0.84
N THR A 153 -4.75 7.31 0.26
CA THR A 153 -5.17 6.73 1.54
C THR A 153 -6.55 6.07 1.45
N ILE A 154 -7.51 6.75 0.79
CA ILE A 154 -8.89 6.25 0.76
C ILE A 154 -9.00 5.02 -0.15
N THR A 155 -8.50 5.10 -1.40
CA THR A 155 -8.52 3.94 -2.30
C THR A 155 -7.80 2.73 -1.70
N THR A 156 -6.66 2.94 -1.02
CA THR A 156 -5.92 1.88 -0.32
C THR A 156 -6.77 1.25 0.78
N LYS A 157 -7.43 2.07 1.61
CA LYS A 157 -8.28 1.56 2.69
C LYS A 157 -9.42 0.72 2.13
N VAL A 158 -10.15 1.24 1.17
CA VAL A 158 -11.29 0.55 0.54
C VAL A 158 -10.87 -0.78 -0.07
N GLU A 159 -9.74 -0.81 -0.76
CA GLU A 159 -9.27 -2.04 -1.40
C GLU A 159 -8.77 -3.07 -0.39
N VAL A 160 -8.07 -2.65 0.67
CA VAL A 160 -7.66 -3.58 1.74
C VAL A 160 -8.88 -4.17 2.45
N GLU A 161 -9.89 -3.35 2.77
CA GLU A 161 -11.14 -3.82 3.39
C GLU A 161 -11.89 -4.78 2.47
N ARG A 162 -12.01 -4.46 1.18
CA ARG A 162 -12.67 -5.31 0.18
C ARG A 162 -12.00 -6.68 0.07
N LEU A 163 -10.69 -6.69 -0.16
CA LEU A 163 -9.92 -7.92 -0.30
C LEU A 163 -9.86 -8.72 1.00
N ALA A 164 -9.74 -8.07 2.16
CA ALA A 164 -9.78 -8.78 3.44
C ALA A 164 -11.13 -9.49 3.65
N ASN A 165 -12.25 -8.86 3.32
CA ASN A 165 -13.57 -9.51 3.39
C ASN A 165 -13.67 -10.74 2.48
N GLU A 166 -12.97 -10.74 1.34
CA GLU A 166 -12.97 -11.86 0.41
C GLU A 166 -12.05 -13.01 0.85
N VAL A 167 -10.79 -12.71 1.18
CA VAL A 167 -9.77 -13.74 1.41
C VAL A 167 -9.46 -13.99 2.89
N PHE A 168 -9.73 -13.01 3.76
CA PHE A 168 -9.40 -13.09 5.17
C PHE A 168 -10.46 -12.41 6.07
N PRO A 169 -11.74 -12.84 6.05
CA PRO A 169 -12.86 -12.18 6.73
C PRO A 169 -12.73 -12.11 8.26
N ASP A 170 -11.93 -12.98 8.86
CA ASP A 170 -11.68 -13.00 10.31
C ASP A 170 -10.55 -12.04 10.75
N ALA A 171 -9.93 -11.31 9.85
CA ALA A 171 -8.85 -10.37 10.16
C ALA A 171 -9.39 -9.13 10.89
N GLU A 172 -8.79 -8.77 12.01
CA GLU A 172 -8.98 -7.47 12.66
C GLU A 172 -8.06 -6.44 12.01
N LEU A 173 -8.63 -5.52 11.22
CA LEU A 173 -7.88 -4.47 10.54
C LEU A 173 -7.85 -3.18 11.35
N ASN A 174 -6.66 -2.69 11.64
CA ASN A 174 -6.40 -1.45 12.35
C ASN A 174 -5.64 -0.47 11.44
N PHE A 175 -6.34 0.49 10.85
CA PHE A 175 -5.73 1.47 9.97
C PHE A 175 -5.03 2.59 10.73
N ILE A 176 -3.76 2.81 10.44
CA ILE A 176 -3.01 3.93 10.99
C ILE A 176 -3.45 5.22 10.30
N LYS A 177 -3.72 6.24 11.12
CA LYS A 177 -4.15 7.56 10.63
C LYS A 177 -3.03 8.27 9.86
N PRO A 178 -3.37 9.19 8.93
CA PRO A 178 -2.39 10.04 8.26
C PRO A 178 -1.47 10.74 9.26
N PHE A 179 -0.19 10.81 8.95
CA PHE A 179 0.84 11.21 9.91
C PHE A 179 1.58 12.52 9.54
N TYR A 180 1.00 13.31 8.63
CA TYR A 180 1.56 14.60 8.18
C TYR A 180 1.81 15.62 9.31
N LYS A 181 1.06 15.53 10.42
CA LYS A 181 1.26 16.35 11.61
C LYS A 181 2.19 15.74 12.66
N ASN A 182 2.71 14.53 12.41
CA ASN A 182 3.58 13.87 13.38
C ASN A 182 4.93 14.60 13.46
N GLU A 183 5.31 15.05 14.65
CA GLU A 183 6.53 15.82 14.86
C GLU A 183 7.79 15.11 14.41
N LYS A 184 7.88 13.78 14.59
CA LYS A 184 9.04 12.98 14.16
C LYS A 184 9.13 12.94 12.63
N TYR A 185 7.99 12.86 11.96
CA TYR A 185 7.91 12.92 10.50
C TYR A 185 8.37 14.29 10.00
N ILE A 186 7.84 15.38 10.58
CA ILE A 186 8.21 16.75 10.22
C ILE A 186 9.71 16.99 10.48
N LYS A 187 10.24 16.54 11.64
CA LYS A 187 11.67 16.65 11.96
C LYS A 187 12.55 15.89 10.96
N ALA A 188 12.12 14.69 10.52
CA ALA A 188 12.86 13.91 9.54
C ALA A 188 12.93 14.61 8.18
N ILE A 189 11.80 15.14 7.68
CA ILE A 189 11.78 15.91 6.43
C ILE A 189 12.63 17.17 6.55
N SER A 190 12.44 17.95 7.63
CA SER A 190 13.19 19.19 7.85
C SER A 190 14.69 18.96 7.91
N LYS A 191 15.12 17.81 8.48
CA LYS A 191 16.53 17.43 8.50
C LYS A 191 17.05 17.20 7.08
N GLY A 192 16.38 16.37 6.28
CA GLY A 192 16.79 16.08 4.90
C GLY A 192 16.84 17.35 4.02
N VAL A 193 15.82 18.23 4.16
CA VAL A 193 15.79 19.50 3.45
C VAL A 193 16.98 20.39 3.85
N ARG A 194 17.27 20.51 5.16
CA ARG A 194 18.42 21.32 5.64
C ARG A 194 19.75 20.77 5.12
N GLU A 195 19.96 19.46 5.18
CA GLU A 195 21.18 18.82 4.67
C GLU A 195 21.37 19.14 3.18
N TYR A 196 20.30 19.02 2.38
CA TYR A 196 20.35 19.36 0.96
C TYR A 196 20.62 20.85 0.70
N LEU A 197 20.04 21.76 1.48
CA LEU A 197 20.26 23.20 1.35
C LEU A 197 21.66 23.64 1.79
N LEU A 198 22.36 22.88 2.62
CA LEU A 198 23.77 23.16 2.99
C LEU A 198 24.75 22.89 1.85
N GLU A 199 24.38 21.95 0.95
CA GLU A 199 25.22 21.57 -0.19
C GLU A 199 24.94 22.39 -1.46
N HIS A 200 23.81 23.14 -1.46
CA HIS A 200 23.31 23.84 -2.65
C HIS A 200 22.75 25.22 -2.29
N ASN A 201 23.02 26.22 -3.13
CA ASN A 201 22.45 27.56 -3.00
C ASN A 201 21.16 27.66 -3.81
N PHE A 202 20.04 27.94 -3.13
CA PHE A 202 18.73 28.14 -3.76
C PHE A 202 18.07 29.42 -3.22
N ASP A 203 17.42 30.15 -4.10
CA ASP A 203 16.64 31.33 -3.72
C ASP A 203 15.26 30.99 -3.19
N LYS A 204 14.72 29.81 -3.55
CA LYS A 204 13.36 29.40 -3.20
C LYS A 204 13.28 27.89 -2.97
N LEU A 205 12.44 27.50 -2.01
CA LEU A 205 12.06 26.12 -1.74
C LEU A 205 10.58 25.94 -2.11
N ILE A 206 10.30 24.97 -3.00
CA ILE A 206 8.94 24.64 -3.43
C ILE A 206 8.58 23.27 -2.87
N PHE A 207 7.46 23.19 -2.16
CA PHE A 207 6.87 21.92 -1.73
C PHE A 207 5.79 21.47 -2.72
N SER A 208 5.90 20.23 -3.23
CA SER A 208 4.87 19.58 -4.02
C SER A 208 4.16 18.51 -3.17
N TYR A 209 2.82 18.51 -3.19
CA TYR A 209 1.98 17.60 -2.43
C TYR A 209 1.21 16.65 -3.36
#